data_d0d54d997f9a113b0e928d23136410ab
#
_entry.id   d0d54d997f9a113b0e928d23136410ab
#
_cell.length_a   1.000
_cell.length_b   1.000
_cell.length_c   1.000
_cell.angle_alpha   90.00
_cell.angle_beta   90.00
_cell.angle_gamma   90.00
#
_symmetry.space_group_name_H-M   'P 1'
#
loop_
_entity.id
_entity.type
_entity.pdbx_description
1 polymer ?
#
loop_
_entity_poly.entity_id
_entity_poly.type
_entity_poly.pdbx_seq_one_letter_code
_entity_poly.pdbx_strand_id
1 'polypeptide(L)'
;FADPIRRNPRIPLDPRFPAVPTDLDPQDPGKGRRRNRCGTMEEHRQLVRLDPEYRWRREQIEKDVQQWIAAFGEEGSRTGIIRIPVVVHVIWHTAAENISDAQIHSQIDVLNADFRRLNADAGSVPSAFAGVAADARIEFALAVRGPGCAVTTGITRTETSVTGWTRNQTGMLSAAGGGHDPWDVTRYLNVWVCNYTDGLLGKGSFPGMPNQGVRCHYRAFGSTGTLSAPYDLGRTMVHEVGHYLNLNHIWGDDGSLCTGTDNVADTPNQADEHYGTPAFPQVSCSNGPDGDMFMNYMDYTDDAGMFMFTAGQSERMDATLHTARTGLLASDGLVPSSGAVNDLWAKDTSDDDGAE
;
A
#
# COMPACT_ATOMS: atom_id res chain seq x y z
N PHE A 1 34.47 8.76 37.39
CA PHE A 1 34.67 7.85 36.25
C PHE A 1 33.85 8.41 35.10
N ALA A 2 34.55 8.88 34.06
CA ALA A 2 33.98 9.61 32.91
C ALA A 2 33.47 8.61 31.89
N ASP A 3 32.27 8.90 31.39
CA ASP A 3 31.62 8.20 30.28
C ASP A 3 32.16 8.76 28.95
N PRO A 4 32.69 7.93 28.03
CA PRO A 4 33.10 8.42 26.72
C PRO A 4 31.98 8.14 25.70
N ILE A 5 31.03 9.04 25.54
CA ILE A 5 30.20 9.10 24.34
C ILE A 5 31.14 9.51 23.18
N ARG A 6 31.64 8.52 22.44
CA ARG A 6 32.35 8.76 21.18
C ARG A 6 31.34 9.29 20.16
N ARG A 7 31.50 10.56 19.80
CA ARG A 7 30.85 11.14 18.62
C ARG A 7 31.30 10.36 17.37
N ASN A 8 30.36 9.70 16.75
CA ASN A 8 30.56 9.01 15.48
C ASN A 8 30.95 10.04 14.40
N PRO A 9 32.04 9.84 13.62
CA PRO A 9 32.38 10.74 12.54
C PRO A 9 31.24 10.76 11.52
N ARG A 10 30.88 11.95 11.02
CA ARG A 10 29.86 12.15 10.00
C ARG A 10 30.19 11.28 8.79
N ILE A 11 29.33 10.30 8.50
CA ILE A 11 29.39 9.54 7.25
C ILE A 11 29.11 10.53 6.13
N PRO A 12 29.94 10.60 5.06
CA PRO A 12 29.65 11.47 3.92
C PRO A 12 28.30 11.10 3.32
N LEU A 13 27.46 12.10 3.06
CA LEU A 13 26.19 11.89 2.36
C LEU A 13 26.50 11.36 0.95
N ASP A 14 25.89 10.26 0.57
CA ASP A 14 25.97 9.71 -0.78
C ASP A 14 25.29 10.71 -1.74
N PRO A 15 25.99 11.24 -2.77
CA PRO A 15 25.42 12.22 -3.68
C PRO A 15 24.23 11.72 -4.50
N ARG A 16 23.97 10.42 -4.52
CA ARG A 16 22.79 9.81 -5.14
C ARG A 16 21.51 10.01 -4.31
N PHE A 17 21.65 10.44 -3.05
CA PHE A 17 20.54 10.78 -2.16
C PHE A 17 20.73 12.25 -1.72
N PRO A 18 20.14 13.21 -2.44
CA PRO A 18 20.22 14.62 -2.07
C PRO A 18 19.72 14.81 -0.63
N ALA A 19 20.33 15.80 0.05
CA ALA A 19 19.92 16.16 1.39
C ALA A 19 18.41 16.49 1.36
N VAL A 20 17.62 15.71 2.12
CA VAL A 20 16.18 15.97 2.24
C VAL A 20 16.00 17.39 2.75
N PRO A 21 15.20 18.23 2.08
CA PRO A 21 14.75 19.47 2.68
C PRO A 21 14.07 19.11 4.00
N THR A 22 14.49 19.74 5.09
CA THR A 22 13.75 19.67 6.33
C THR A 22 12.40 20.32 6.07
N ASP A 23 11.30 19.57 6.10
CA ASP A 23 9.92 20.02 5.85
C ASP A 23 9.41 21.07 6.86
N LEU A 24 10.31 21.87 7.39
CA LEU A 24 10.06 23.00 8.26
C LEU A 24 10.78 24.21 7.66
N ASP A 25 10.26 24.72 6.55
CA ASP A 25 10.45 26.12 6.21
C ASP A 25 9.27 26.92 6.81
N PRO A 26 9.49 27.65 7.93
CA PRO A 26 8.46 28.48 8.53
C PRO A 26 8.12 29.70 7.66
N GLN A 27 8.77 29.88 6.49
CA GLN A 27 8.76 31.12 5.73
C GLN A 27 8.01 31.06 4.40
N ASP A 28 7.30 29.96 4.06
CA ASP A 28 6.37 29.94 2.92
C ASP A 28 4.90 29.96 3.39
N PRO A 29 4.31 31.14 3.62
CA PRO A 29 2.91 31.29 4.02
C PRO A 29 1.90 31.00 2.92
N GLY A 30 2.36 30.70 1.68
CA GLY A 30 1.52 30.45 0.52
C GLY A 30 1.21 28.98 0.23
N LYS A 31 2.01 28.06 0.74
CA LYS A 31 1.71 26.61 0.67
C LYS A 31 1.00 26.20 1.96
N GLY A 32 -0.32 26.30 1.94
CA GLY A 32 -1.17 25.75 3.03
C GLY A 32 -0.66 24.36 3.40
N ARG A 33 -0.63 24.05 4.72
CA ARG A 33 -0.09 22.82 5.34
C ARG A 33 -0.16 21.67 4.34
N ARG A 34 1.00 21.27 3.78
CA ARG A 34 1.12 20.06 2.97
C ARG A 34 0.51 18.94 3.79
N ARG A 35 -0.62 18.42 3.36
CA ARG A 35 -1.29 17.30 4.03
C ARG A 35 -0.48 16.07 3.66
N ASN A 36 0.45 15.70 4.51
CA ASN A 36 1.27 14.51 4.35
C ASN A 36 0.35 13.28 4.50
N ARG A 37 -0.20 12.79 3.38
CA ARG A 37 -1.22 11.75 3.32
C ARG A 37 -0.65 10.36 3.54
N CYS A 38 0.59 10.13 3.05
CA CYS A 38 1.31 8.87 3.13
C CYS A 38 2.55 9.01 4.02
N GLY A 39 2.77 8.05 4.92
CA GLY A 39 3.93 8.03 5.82
C GLY A 39 5.09 7.16 5.34
N THR A 40 4.96 6.50 4.19
CA THR A 40 5.89 5.48 3.71
C THR A 40 7.27 6.07 3.39
N MET A 41 7.32 7.12 2.58
CA MET A 41 8.60 7.69 2.13
C MET A 41 9.36 8.40 3.26
N GLU A 42 8.66 8.98 4.24
CA GLU A 42 9.29 9.57 5.42
C GLU A 42 10.05 8.50 6.23
N GLU A 43 9.38 7.35 6.53
CA GLU A 43 10.01 6.23 7.23
C GLU A 43 11.14 5.61 6.38
N HIS A 44 10.91 5.43 5.08
CA HIS A 44 11.93 4.92 4.14
C HIS A 44 13.20 5.76 4.19
N ARG A 45 13.10 7.07 4.02
CA ARG A 45 14.24 7.99 4.04
C ARG A 45 14.95 7.99 5.40
N GLN A 46 14.19 7.90 6.50
CA GLN A 46 14.77 7.78 7.84
C GLN A 46 15.57 6.49 7.99
N LEU A 47 15.02 5.35 7.58
CA LEU A 47 15.68 4.04 7.65
C LEU A 47 16.93 4.00 6.76
N VAL A 48 16.87 4.51 5.54
CA VAL A 48 18.04 4.59 4.62
C VAL A 48 19.19 5.38 5.25
N ARG A 49 18.88 6.43 6.02
CA ARG A 49 19.91 7.25 6.71
C ARG A 49 20.48 6.57 7.95
N LEU A 50 19.65 5.89 8.72
CA LEU A 50 20.00 5.42 10.08
C LEU A 50 20.36 3.95 10.14
N ASP A 51 19.90 3.15 9.19
CA ASP A 51 20.11 1.68 9.14
C ASP A 51 20.84 1.29 7.83
N PRO A 52 22.19 1.11 7.88
CA PRO A 52 22.96 0.69 6.73
C PRO A 52 22.56 -0.69 6.18
N GLU A 53 22.07 -1.58 7.06
CA GLU A 53 21.63 -2.91 6.65
C GLU A 53 20.30 -2.83 5.88
N TYR A 54 19.37 -1.99 6.32
CA TYR A 54 18.15 -1.70 5.56
C TYR A 54 18.49 -1.10 4.18
N ARG A 55 19.38 -0.11 4.12
CA ARG A 55 19.81 0.47 2.85
C ARG A 55 20.36 -0.59 1.90
N TRP A 56 21.27 -1.44 2.39
CA TRP A 56 21.83 -2.53 1.59
C TRP A 56 20.73 -3.51 1.12
N ARG A 57 19.80 -3.91 2.00
CA ARG A 57 18.65 -4.77 1.62
C ARG A 57 17.83 -4.13 0.50
N ARG A 58 17.54 -2.83 0.59
CA ARG A 58 16.77 -2.12 -0.43
C ARG A 58 17.49 -2.09 -1.78
N GLU A 59 18.82 -1.88 -1.78
CA GLU A 59 19.64 -1.92 -2.99
C GLU A 59 19.63 -3.32 -3.63
N GLN A 60 19.68 -4.40 -2.83
CA GLN A 60 19.58 -5.76 -3.36
C GLN A 60 18.18 -6.05 -3.93
N ILE A 61 17.13 -5.69 -3.21
CA ILE A 61 15.75 -5.87 -3.67
C ILE A 61 15.53 -5.12 -5.00
N GLU A 62 16.00 -3.87 -5.10
CA GLU A 62 15.88 -3.11 -6.33
C GLU A 62 16.62 -3.77 -7.50
N LYS A 63 17.83 -4.26 -7.26
CA LYS A 63 18.60 -5.02 -8.24
C LYS A 63 17.88 -6.28 -8.70
N ASP A 64 17.33 -7.06 -7.77
CA ASP A 64 16.62 -8.30 -8.07
C ASP A 64 15.35 -8.01 -8.88
N VAL A 65 14.60 -6.96 -8.53
CA VAL A 65 13.43 -6.50 -9.27
C VAL A 65 13.79 -6.09 -10.70
N GLN A 66 14.84 -5.28 -10.88
CA GLN A 66 15.28 -4.86 -12.21
C GLN A 66 15.80 -6.03 -13.06
N GLN A 67 16.51 -6.98 -12.46
CA GLN A 67 16.94 -8.19 -13.16
C GLN A 67 15.74 -9.06 -13.59
N TRP A 68 14.74 -9.18 -12.74
CA TRP A 68 13.53 -9.91 -13.07
C TRP A 68 12.76 -9.24 -14.22
N ILE A 69 12.57 -7.92 -14.17
CA ILE A 69 11.94 -7.15 -15.26
C ILE A 69 12.71 -7.32 -16.56
N ALA A 70 14.03 -7.20 -16.55
CA ALA A 70 14.85 -7.37 -17.74
C ALA A 70 14.78 -8.79 -18.33
N ALA A 71 14.56 -9.81 -17.49
CA ALA A 71 14.48 -11.20 -17.94
C ALA A 71 13.10 -11.61 -18.42
N PHE A 72 12.03 -11.01 -17.88
CA PHE A 72 10.66 -11.50 -18.05
C PHE A 72 9.65 -10.40 -18.43
N GLY A 73 10.00 -9.11 -18.41
CA GLY A 73 9.07 -7.99 -18.57
C GLY A 73 8.35 -7.98 -19.92
N GLU A 74 9.06 -8.18 -21.02
CA GLU A 74 8.46 -8.14 -22.37
C GLU A 74 7.71 -9.45 -22.76
N GLU A 75 8.20 -10.60 -22.30
CA GLU A 75 7.60 -11.91 -22.61
C GLU A 75 6.63 -12.38 -21.53
N GLY A 76 6.76 -11.85 -20.35
CA GLY A 76 6.08 -12.30 -19.14
C GLY A 76 4.77 -11.58 -18.87
N SER A 77 4.02 -11.12 -19.89
CA SER A 77 2.65 -10.68 -19.59
C SER A 77 1.92 -11.89 -18.99
N ARG A 78 2.01 -11.96 -17.66
CA ARG A 78 1.37 -12.99 -16.86
C ARG A 78 -0.07 -13.14 -17.31
N THR A 79 -0.45 -14.35 -17.75
CA THR A 79 -1.82 -14.65 -18.16
C THR A 79 -2.73 -14.94 -16.97
N GLY A 80 -2.15 -15.28 -15.83
CA GLY A 80 -2.86 -15.63 -14.60
C GLY A 80 -3.07 -14.45 -13.66
N ILE A 81 -4.08 -14.57 -12.80
CA ILE A 81 -4.35 -13.64 -11.69
C ILE A 81 -3.64 -14.16 -10.45
N ILE A 82 -2.86 -13.30 -9.79
CA ILE A 82 -2.33 -13.58 -8.45
C ILE A 82 -3.37 -13.16 -7.44
N ARG A 83 -3.68 -14.05 -6.48
CA ARG A 83 -4.54 -13.75 -5.33
C ARG A 83 -3.74 -13.67 -4.06
N ILE A 84 -3.82 -12.53 -3.38
CA ILE A 84 -3.11 -12.23 -2.14
C ILE A 84 -4.07 -12.39 -0.96
N PRO A 85 -3.79 -13.28 0.01
CA PRO A 85 -4.58 -13.37 1.22
C PRO A 85 -4.33 -12.16 2.13
N VAL A 86 -5.42 -11.53 2.56
CA VAL A 86 -5.43 -10.34 3.41
C VAL A 86 -5.98 -10.68 4.78
N VAL A 87 -5.35 -10.16 5.83
CA VAL A 87 -5.94 -10.09 7.16
C VAL A 87 -6.08 -8.62 7.56
N VAL A 88 -7.29 -8.25 8.04
CA VAL A 88 -7.59 -6.90 8.51
C VAL A 88 -7.71 -6.90 10.02
N HIS A 89 -6.80 -6.16 10.68
CA HIS A 89 -6.77 -5.94 12.11
C HIS A 89 -7.43 -4.59 12.42
N VAL A 90 -8.67 -4.61 12.89
CA VAL A 90 -9.39 -3.40 13.32
C VAL A 90 -9.00 -3.08 14.76
N ILE A 91 -8.31 -1.98 14.97
CA ILE A 91 -7.87 -1.50 16.29
C ILE A 91 -8.71 -0.29 16.65
N TRP A 92 -9.56 -0.42 17.68
CA TRP A 92 -10.58 0.56 17.96
C TRP A 92 -10.64 0.96 19.44
N HIS A 93 -10.88 2.24 19.71
CA HIS A 93 -11.14 2.82 21.02
C HIS A 93 -12.61 3.24 21.16
N THR A 94 -13.18 3.76 20.09
CA THR A 94 -14.58 4.19 20.04
C THR A 94 -15.39 3.31 19.09
N ALA A 95 -16.71 3.23 19.29
CA ALA A 95 -17.59 2.45 18.41
C ALA A 95 -17.48 2.87 16.93
N ALA A 96 -17.18 4.14 16.64
CA ALA A 96 -17.00 4.63 15.28
C ALA A 96 -15.74 4.09 14.60
N GLU A 97 -14.71 3.75 15.37
CA GLU A 97 -13.45 3.16 14.88
C GLU A 97 -13.57 1.66 14.65
N ASN A 98 -14.57 1.00 15.30
CA ASN A 98 -14.88 -0.41 15.08
C ASN A 98 -15.71 -0.57 13.80
N ILE A 99 -15.06 -0.31 12.66
CA ILE A 99 -15.70 -0.32 11.35
C ILE A 99 -16.39 -1.66 11.06
N SER A 100 -17.47 -1.63 10.30
CA SER A 100 -18.27 -2.82 9.98
C SER A 100 -17.56 -3.76 9.01
N ASP A 101 -17.95 -5.04 8.99
CA ASP A 101 -17.50 -5.99 7.99
C ASP A 101 -17.85 -5.52 6.57
N ALA A 102 -19.03 -4.88 6.39
CA ALA A 102 -19.41 -4.30 5.10
C ALA A 102 -18.42 -3.24 4.61
N GLN A 103 -17.90 -2.39 5.51
CA GLN A 103 -16.84 -1.42 5.17
C GLN A 103 -15.55 -2.13 4.80
N ILE A 104 -15.18 -3.21 5.49
CA ILE A 104 -13.99 -4.01 5.17
C ILE A 104 -14.14 -4.69 3.81
N HIS A 105 -15.27 -5.32 3.54
CA HIS A 105 -15.54 -5.93 2.23
C HIS A 105 -15.50 -4.90 1.10
N SER A 106 -16.07 -3.70 1.31
CA SER A 106 -16.02 -2.65 0.29
C SER A 106 -14.58 -2.23 -0.04
N GLN A 107 -13.64 -2.29 0.93
CA GLN A 107 -12.22 -2.03 0.63
C GLN A 107 -11.59 -3.14 -0.21
N ILE A 108 -11.93 -4.40 0.05
CA ILE A 108 -11.45 -5.51 -0.79
C ILE A 108 -11.99 -5.37 -2.23
N ASP A 109 -13.24 -4.98 -2.37
CA ASP A 109 -13.87 -4.73 -3.68
C ASP A 109 -13.16 -3.59 -4.43
N VAL A 110 -12.82 -2.48 -3.74
CA VAL A 110 -12.06 -1.38 -4.33
C VAL A 110 -10.67 -1.84 -4.77
N LEU A 111 -9.93 -2.55 -3.91
CA LEU A 111 -8.62 -3.08 -4.29
C LEU A 111 -8.71 -3.95 -5.55
N ASN A 112 -9.71 -4.83 -5.61
CA ASN A 112 -9.91 -5.71 -6.76
C ASN A 112 -10.31 -4.93 -8.03
N ALA A 113 -11.17 -3.92 -7.90
CA ALA A 113 -11.57 -3.09 -9.04
C ALA A 113 -10.35 -2.31 -9.60
N ASP A 114 -9.60 -1.65 -8.73
CA ASP A 114 -8.52 -0.75 -9.13
C ASP A 114 -7.28 -1.50 -9.64
N PHE A 115 -6.84 -2.58 -8.97
CA PHE A 115 -5.71 -3.41 -9.42
C PHE A 115 -6.01 -4.24 -10.67
N ARG A 116 -7.29 -4.46 -10.98
CA ARG A 116 -7.76 -5.16 -12.18
C ARG A 116 -8.22 -4.21 -13.29
N ARG A 117 -8.07 -2.88 -13.08
CA ARG A 117 -8.58 -1.87 -14.02
C ARG A 117 -10.07 -2.08 -14.38
N LEU A 118 -10.86 -2.53 -13.41
CA LEU A 118 -12.30 -2.73 -13.51
C LEU A 118 -13.09 -1.61 -12.78
N ASN A 119 -12.39 -0.60 -12.29
CA ASN A 119 -12.97 0.56 -11.65
C ASN A 119 -13.87 1.34 -12.64
N ALA A 120 -14.99 1.87 -12.14
CA ALA A 120 -16.01 2.52 -12.97
C ALA A 120 -15.48 3.74 -13.74
N ASP A 121 -14.44 4.38 -13.24
CA ASP A 121 -13.77 5.54 -13.82
C ASP A 121 -12.49 5.20 -14.62
N ALA A 122 -12.22 3.93 -14.91
CA ALA A 122 -11.10 3.52 -15.76
C ALA A 122 -11.13 4.17 -17.17
N GLY A 123 -12.33 4.52 -17.65
CA GLY A 123 -12.52 5.23 -18.92
C GLY A 123 -12.17 6.72 -18.85
N SER A 124 -11.90 7.28 -17.67
CA SER A 124 -11.54 8.70 -17.48
C SER A 124 -10.04 8.96 -17.69
N VAL A 125 -9.24 7.93 -17.96
CA VAL A 125 -7.82 8.08 -18.27
C VAL A 125 -7.66 8.94 -19.53
N PRO A 126 -6.88 10.04 -19.47
CA PRO A 126 -6.60 10.86 -20.65
C PRO A 126 -6.01 10.05 -21.80
N SER A 127 -6.33 10.43 -23.03
CA SER A 127 -5.85 9.71 -24.22
C SER A 127 -4.33 9.61 -24.31
N ALA A 128 -3.60 10.57 -23.76
CA ALA A 128 -2.15 10.57 -23.64
C ALA A 128 -1.63 9.34 -22.87
N PHE A 129 -2.36 8.88 -21.84
CA PHE A 129 -1.96 7.80 -20.98
C PHE A 129 -2.77 6.50 -21.18
N ALA A 130 -3.76 6.52 -22.07
CA ALA A 130 -4.64 5.38 -22.30
C ALA A 130 -3.88 4.12 -22.77
N GLY A 131 -2.78 4.31 -23.50
CA GLY A 131 -1.94 3.22 -24.03
C GLY A 131 -1.07 2.53 -22.99
N VAL A 132 -0.80 3.20 -21.85
CA VAL A 132 0.03 2.64 -20.77
C VAL A 132 -0.78 2.22 -19.56
N ALA A 133 -2.06 2.61 -19.45
CA ALA A 133 -2.92 2.19 -18.35
C ALA A 133 -3.17 0.68 -18.40
N ALA A 134 -2.91 -0.03 -17.28
CA ALA A 134 -2.87 -1.48 -17.27
C ALA A 134 -3.71 -2.14 -16.17
N ASP A 135 -4.10 -3.39 -16.42
CA ASP A 135 -4.59 -4.37 -15.44
C ASP A 135 -3.38 -5.02 -14.77
N ALA A 136 -3.16 -4.78 -13.48
CA ALA A 136 -2.07 -5.39 -12.73
C ALA A 136 -2.26 -6.89 -12.48
N ARG A 137 -3.45 -7.44 -12.75
CA ARG A 137 -3.81 -8.86 -12.56
C ARG A 137 -3.52 -9.38 -11.15
N ILE A 138 -3.72 -8.52 -10.17
CA ILE A 138 -3.62 -8.85 -8.75
C ILE A 138 -5.01 -8.72 -8.13
N GLU A 139 -5.41 -9.72 -7.38
CA GLU A 139 -6.64 -9.73 -6.59
C GLU A 139 -6.32 -9.95 -5.12
N PHE A 140 -7.19 -9.47 -4.27
CA PHE A 140 -7.08 -9.54 -2.81
C PHE A 140 -8.32 -10.26 -2.28
N ALA A 141 -8.13 -11.15 -1.32
CA ALA A 141 -9.24 -11.80 -0.65
C ALA A 141 -8.94 -11.93 0.85
N LEU A 142 -9.96 -11.78 1.67
CA LEU A 142 -9.83 -12.05 3.09
C LEU A 142 -9.42 -13.51 3.31
N ALA A 143 -8.46 -13.72 4.20
CA ALA A 143 -7.97 -15.05 4.53
C ALA A 143 -9.09 -15.91 5.12
N VAL A 144 -9.20 -17.15 4.65
CA VAL A 144 -10.13 -18.17 5.19
C VAL A 144 -9.41 -19.17 6.10
N ARG A 145 -8.06 -19.17 6.05
CA ARG A 145 -7.18 -19.94 6.91
C ARG A 145 -6.25 -19.01 7.64
N GLY A 146 -6.26 -19.03 8.96
CA GLY A 146 -5.41 -18.24 9.84
C GLY A 146 -4.22 -19.02 10.38
N PRO A 147 -3.45 -18.42 11.31
CA PRO A 147 -2.35 -19.07 11.99
C PRO A 147 -2.78 -20.39 12.64
N GLY A 148 -1.90 -21.41 12.57
CA GLY A 148 -2.21 -22.75 13.07
C GLY A 148 -3.30 -23.48 12.30
N CYS A 149 -3.57 -23.09 11.04
CA CYS A 149 -4.64 -23.64 10.21
C CYS A 149 -6.05 -23.41 10.76
N ALA A 150 -6.24 -22.41 11.62
CA ALA A 150 -7.56 -22.07 12.15
C ALA A 150 -8.49 -21.51 11.05
N VAL A 151 -9.78 -21.87 11.11
CA VAL A 151 -10.81 -21.23 10.26
C VAL A 151 -10.95 -19.78 10.69
N THR A 152 -11.04 -18.87 9.74
CA THR A 152 -11.11 -17.42 10.00
C THR A 152 -11.94 -16.69 8.96
N THR A 153 -12.41 -15.49 9.30
CA THR A 153 -13.01 -14.53 8.36
C THR A 153 -11.95 -13.58 7.77
N GLY A 154 -10.67 -13.70 8.16
CA GLY A 154 -9.63 -12.73 7.79
C GLY A 154 -9.77 -11.38 8.48
N ILE A 155 -10.61 -11.27 9.50
CA ILE A 155 -10.86 -10.03 10.26
C ILE A 155 -10.58 -10.30 11.74
N THR A 156 -9.76 -9.45 12.36
CA THR A 156 -9.58 -9.43 13.81
C THR A 156 -10.01 -8.08 14.37
N ARG A 157 -10.46 -8.04 15.63
CA ARG A 157 -10.93 -6.81 16.28
C ARG A 157 -10.28 -6.71 17.66
N THR A 158 -9.58 -5.60 17.89
CA THR A 158 -8.91 -5.32 19.17
C THR A 158 -9.42 -4.00 19.74
N GLU A 159 -10.11 -4.08 20.88
CA GLU A 159 -10.42 -2.90 21.68
C GLU A 159 -9.15 -2.43 22.39
N THR A 160 -8.91 -1.12 22.40
CA THR A 160 -7.72 -0.53 23.00
C THR A 160 -8.05 0.67 23.89
N SER A 161 -7.24 0.90 24.91
CA SER A 161 -7.29 2.13 25.70
C SER A 161 -6.56 3.30 25.03
N VAL A 162 -5.83 3.05 23.94
CA VAL A 162 -5.12 4.09 23.18
C VAL A 162 -6.12 4.85 22.32
N THR A 163 -6.24 6.16 22.53
CA THR A 163 -7.22 7.00 21.83
C THR A 163 -6.86 7.31 20.38
N GLY A 164 -5.64 6.99 19.95
CA GLY A 164 -5.15 7.13 18.59
C GLY A 164 -3.63 7.14 18.53
N TRP A 165 -3.10 7.09 17.33
CA TRP A 165 -1.66 7.03 17.05
C TRP A 165 -1.23 8.18 16.15
N THR A 166 0.05 8.48 16.18
CA THR A 166 0.72 9.34 15.21
C THR A 166 1.56 8.50 14.26
N ARG A 167 1.99 9.06 13.15
CA ARG A 167 2.76 8.38 12.07
C ARG A 167 4.02 7.66 12.53
N ASN A 168 4.63 8.11 13.64
CA ASN A 168 5.86 7.53 14.16
C ASN A 168 5.63 6.45 15.22
N GLN A 169 4.39 6.24 15.64
CA GLN A 169 4.03 5.22 16.60
C GLN A 169 3.74 3.90 15.90
N THR A 170 4.11 2.79 16.55
CA THR A 170 3.95 1.43 16.06
C THR A 170 3.15 0.54 17.01
N GLY A 171 2.56 1.11 18.05
CA GLY A 171 1.81 0.35 19.06
C GLY A 171 0.65 -0.46 18.48
N MET A 172 -0.02 0.05 17.41
CA MET A 172 -1.10 -0.67 16.73
C MET A 172 -0.64 -2.01 16.12
N LEU A 173 0.66 -2.20 15.91
CA LEU A 173 1.24 -3.39 15.26
C LEU A 173 1.56 -4.52 16.24
N SER A 174 1.24 -4.36 17.54
CA SER A 174 1.51 -5.40 18.54
C SER A 174 0.46 -5.37 19.65
N ALA A 175 0.16 -6.55 20.19
CA ALA A 175 -0.72 -6.67 21.35
C ALA A 175 -0.13 -5.95 22.57
N ALA A 176 1.17 -6.00 22.77
CA ALA A 176 1.86 -5.28 23.86
C ALA A 176 1.73 -3.75 23.74
N GLY A 177 1.57 -3.22 22.51
CA GLY A 177 1.39 -1.80 22.25
C GLY A 177 -0.07 -1.33 22.29
N GLY A 178 -1.01 -2.23 22.54
CA GLY A 178 -2.44 -1.96 22.53
C GLY A 178 -3.11 -2.20 21.18
N GLY A 179 -2.42 -2.84 20.25
CA GLY A 179 -2.89 -3.23 18.93
C GLY A 179 -2.99 -4.75 18.77
N HIS A 180 -2.63 -5.24 17.59
CA HIS A 180 -2.67 -6.66 17.25
C HIS A 180 -1.37 -7.09 16.59
N ASP A 181 -0.80 -8.23 17.04
CA ASP A 181 0.39 -8.80 16.42
C ASP A 181 0.12 -9.22 14.98
N PRO A 182 1.09 -9.09 14.07
CA PRO A 182 0.92 -9.52 12.68
C PRO A 182 0.75 -11.03 12.60
N TRP A 183 -0.03 -11.48 11.63
CA TRP A 183 0.10 -12.83 11.13
C TRP A 183 1.38 -12.97 10.31
N ASP A 184 1.77 -14.17 9.94
CA ASP A 184 2.99 -14.41 9.17
C ASP A 184 3.08 -13.44 7.96
N VAL A 185 3.96 -12.45 8.07
CA VAL A 185 4.11 -11.38 7.08
C VAL A 185 4.64 -11.86 5.73
N THR A 186 5.14 -13.10 5.67
CA THR A 186 5.55 -13.72 4.41
C THR A 186 4.39 -14.35 3.66
N ARG A 187 3.29 -14.65 4.36
CA ARG A 187 2.14 -15.38 3.81
C ARG A 187 0.87 -14.57 3.72
N TYR A 188 0.76 -13.48 4.47
CA TYR A 188 -0.43 -12.61 4.51
C TYR A 188 -0.04 -11.15 4.33
N LEU A 189 -0.85 -10.44 3.55
CA LEU A 189 -0.88 -8.98 3.63
C LEU A 189 -1.63 -8.61 4.91
N ASN A 190 -0.88 -8.16 5.92
CA ASN A 190 -1.45 -7.62 7.16
C ASN A 190 -1.86 -6.17 6.96
N VAL A 191 -3.09 -5.85 7.31
CA VAL A 191 -3.66 -4.49 7.25
C VAL A 191 -4.15 -4.09 8.62
N TRP A 192 -3.61 -3.00 9.20
CA TRP A 192 -4.13 -2.42 10.43
C TRP A 192 -4.97 -1.21 10.12
N VAL A 193 -6.22 -1.23 10.57
CA VAL A 193 -7.14 -0.11 10.49
C VAL A 193 -7.24 0.52 11.87
N CYS A 194 -6.85 1.79 11.99
CA CYS A 194 -6.75 2.48 13.27
C CYS A 194 -7.05 3.98 13.14
N ASN A 195 -7.05 4.69 14.26
CA ASN A 195 -7.24 6.14 14.31
C ASN A 195 -5.87 6.85 14.32
N TYR A 196 -5.53 7.56 13.24
CA TYR A 196 -4.41 8.49 13.21
C TYR A 196 -4.85 9.90 13.59
N THR A 197 -4.15 10.51 14.57
CA THR A 197 -4.51 11.82 15.14
C THR A 197 -3.71 12.98 14.56
N ASP A 198 -2.70 12.71 13.72
CA ASP A 198 -1.81 13.69 13.10
C ASP A 198 -2.12 13.96 11.62
N GLY A 199 -3.27 13.48 11.13
CA GLY A 199 -3.72 13.69 9.77
C GLY A 199 -3.14 12.73 8.74
N LEU A 200 -2.40 11.71 9.17
CA LEU A 200 -1.95 10.63 8.30
C LEU A 200 -3.15 9.80 7.83
N LEU A 201 -3.22 9.47 6.54
CA LEU A 201 -4.25 8.61 5.97
C LEU A 201 -3.79 7.15 5.89
N GLY A 202 -2.55 6.91 5.47
CA GLY A 202 -2.03 5.56 5.32
C GLY A 202 -0.52 5.47 5.39
N LYS A 203 -0.04 4.23 5.44
CA LYS A 203 1.38 3.89 5.41
C LYS A 203 1.57 2.45 4.96
N GLY A 204 2.17 2.23 3.80
CA GLY A 204 2.61 0.93 3.32
C GLY A 204 4.07 0.66 3.65
N SER A 205 4.44 -0.56 3.93
CA SER A 205 5.86 -0.88 4.11
C SER A 205 6.48 -1.40 2.82
N PHE A 206 7.54 -0.76 2.36
CA PHE A 206 8.36 -1.33 1.29
C PHE A 206 8.91 -2.70 1.68
N PRO A 207 9.18 -3.60 0.71
CA PRO A 207 9.91 -4.83 0.99
C PRO A 207 11.23 -4.54 1.70
N GLY A 208 11.54 -5.32 2.74
CA GLY A 208 12.74 -5.14 3.57
C GLY A 208 12.62 -4.13 4.72
N MET A 209 11.55 -3.33 4.81
CA MET A 209 11.28 -2.53 5.99
C MET A 209 10.99 -3.41 7.22
N PRO A 210 11.22 -2.93 8.45
CA PRO A 210 10.61 -3.53 9.63
C PRO A 210 9.07 -3.37 9.57
N ASN A 211 8.34 -4.11 10.37
CA ASN A 211 6.88 -3.94 10.53
C ASN A 211 6.11 -4.04 9.20
N GLN A 212 6.30 -5.15 8.49
CA GLN A 212 5.71 -5.42 7.18
C GLN A 212 4.17 -5.43 7.21
N GLY A 213 3.55 -4.74 6.27
CA GLY A 213 2.12 -4.64 6.06
C GLY A 213 1.67 -3.21 5.75
N VAL A 214 0.38 -2.96 5.82
CA VAL A 214 -0.24 -1.67 5.52
C VAL A 214 -1.03 -1.17 6.73
N ARG A 215 -1.01 0.12 6.97
CA ARG A 215 -1.79 0.82 7.99
C ARG A 215 -2.66 1.85 7.32
N CYS A 216 -3.91 1.94 7.73
CA CYS A 216 -4.85 2.90 7.17
C CYS A 216 -5.71 3.54 8.26
N HIS A 217 -5.97 4.84 8.11
CA HIS A 217 -6.93 5.54 8.93
C HIS A 217 -8.34 5.00 8.66
N TYR A 218 -9.11 4.69 9.72
CA TYR A 218 -10.43 4.05 9.59
C TYR A 218 -11.43 4.82 8.72
N ARG A 219 -11.26 6.17 8.58
CA ARG A 219 -12.11 7.03 7.74
C ARG A 219 -11.65 7.13 6.28
N ALA A 220 -10.52 6.52 5.93
CA ALA A 220 -10.00 6.46 4.56
C ALA A 220 -9.92 5.02 4.05
N PHE A 221 -10.65 4.10 4.70
CA PHE A 221 -10.64 2.67 4.44
C PHE A 221 -12.02 2.22 3.96
N GLY A 222 -12.14 1.79 2.72
CA GLY A 222 -13.39 1.36 2.10
C GLY A 222 -14.10 2.45 1.31
N SER A 223 -15.24 2.09 0.73
CA SER A 223 -16.12 2.99 -0.04
C SER A 223 -17.53 3.12 0.56
N THR A 224 -17.75 2.55 1.73
CA THR A 224 -19.01 2.63 2.48
C THR A 224 -18.74 2.64 3.98
N GLY A 225 -19.66 3.14 4.79
CA GLY A 225 -19.55 3.16 6.25
C GLY A 225 -19.01 4.47 6.81
N THR A 226 -18.09 4.40 7.78
CA THR A 226 -17.54 5.58 8.47
C THR A 226 -16.38 6.17 7.69
N LEU A 227 -16.68 7.07 6.76
CA LEU A 227 -15.71 7.65 5.85
C LEU A 227 -15.61 9.18 5.99
N SER A 228 -14.57 9.76 5.39
CA SER A 228 -14.35 11.21 5.36
C SER A 228 -13.90 11.65 3.96
N ALA A 229 -14.82 12.31 3.23
CA ALA A 229 -14.47 12.93 1.96
C ALA A 229 -13.28 13.91 2.13
N PRO A 230 -12.39 14.01 1.13
CA PRO A 230 -12.45 13.40 -0.20
C PRO A 230 -11.72 12.03 -0.32
N TYR A 231 -11.52 11.31 0.82
CA TYR A 231 -10.81 10.03 0.91
C TYR A 231 -11.80 8.90 1.22
N ASP A 232 -12.89 8.83 0.48
CA ASP A 232 -14.06 7.99 0.75
C ASP A 232 -14.37 6.97 -0.35
N LEU A 233 -13.44 6.80 -1.31
CA LEU A 233 -13.51 5.76 -2.36
C LEU A 233 -12.52 4.61 -2.14
N GLY A 234 -11.78 4.60 -1.00
CA GLY A 234 -10.86 3.52 -0.63
C GLY A 234 -9.49 3.57 -1.32
N ARG A 235 -9.17 4.66 -2.05
CA ARG A 235 -7.94 4.75 -2.84
C ARG A 235 -6.70 5.06 -2.04
N THR A 236 -6.84 5.52 -0.80
CA THR A 236 -5.74 5.51 0.16
C THR A 236 -5.12 4.12 0.29
N MET A 237 -5.95 3.06 0.44
CA MET A 237 -5.44 1.69 0.53
C MET A 237 -4.80 1.21 -0.77
N VAL A 238 -5.33 1.60 -1.93
CA VAL A 238 -4.74 1.27 -3.24
C VAL A 238 -3.32 1.83 -3.34
N HIS A 239 -3.13 3.09 -2.94
CA HIS A 239 -1.83 3.76 -2.86
C HIS A 239 -0.86 3.03 -1.93
N GLU A 240 -1.28 2.73 -0.70
CA GLU A 240 -0.41 2.10 0.30
C GLU A 240 -0.07 0.64 -0.04
N VAL A 241 -0.97 -0.09 -0.70
CA VAL A 241 -0.69 -1.42 -1.26
C VAL A 241 0.28 -1.30 -2.44
N GLY A 242 0.22 -0.23 -3.24
CA GLY A 242 1.24 0.08 -4.25
C GLY A 242 2.65 0.14 -3.63
N HIS A 243 2.84 0.86 -2.53
CA HIS A 243 4.10 0.87 -1.79
C HIS A 243 4.47 -0.51 -1.23
N TYR A 244 3.50 -1.24 -0.68
CA TYR A 244 3.74 -2.60 -0.21
C TYR A 244 4.24 -3.50 -1.35
N LEU A 245 3.80 -3.28 -2.57
CA LEU A 245 4.25 -3.95 -3.79
C LEU A 245 5.42 -3.22 -4.49
N ASN A 246 6.15 -2.37 -3.76
CA ASN A 246 7.41 -1.72 -4.18
C ASN A 246 7.26 -0.58 -5.21
N LEU A 247 6.09 0.04 -5.34
CA LEU A 247 5.94 1.26 -6.14
C LEU A 247 6.39 2.49 -5.34
N ASN A 248 7.16 3.36 -5.97
CA ASN A 248 7.49 4.69 -5.46
C ASN A 248 6.42 5.71 -5.89
N HIS A 249 6.46 6.90 -5.28
CA HIS A 249 5.68 8.02 -5.79
C HIS A 249 6.18 8.43 -7.19
N ILE A 250 5.25 8.77 -8.08
CA ILE A 250 5.58 9.06 -9.48
C ILE A 250 6.41 10.33 -9.69
N TRP A 251 6.45 11.26 -8.72
CA TRP A 251 7.31 12.45 -8.77
C TRP A 251 8.73 12.20 -8.23
N GLY A 252 9.05 11.00 -7.77
CA GLY A 252 10.39 10.60 -7.35
C GLY A 252 10.89 11.22 -6.04
N ASP A 253 10.05 11.97 -5.31
CA ASP A 253 10.33 12.54 -3.97
C ASP A 253 11.63 13.35 -3.86
N ASP A 254 12.01 14.07 -4.92
CA ASP A 254 13.27 14.82 -5.01
C ASP A 254 13.18 16.31 -4.62
N GLY A 255 12.01 16.75 -4.13
CA GLY A 255 11.77 18.13 -3.72
C GLY A 255 11.65 19.10 -4.90
N SER A 256 10.93 18.73 -5.92
CA SER A 256 10.62 19.54 -7.12
C SER A 256 11.81 19.78 -8.06
N LEU A 257 12.84 18.93 -8.01
CA LEU A 257 14.06 19.11 -8.81
C LEU A 257 13.98 18.48 -10.22
N CYS A 258 12.95 17.73 -10.54
CA CYS A 258 12.83 16.98 -11.80
C CYS A 258 13.97 15.98 -12.08
N THR A 259 14.68 15.54 -11.05
CA THR A 259 15.79 14.59 -11.12
C THR A 259 15.44 13.25 -10.47
N GLY A 260 14.35 13.21 -9.74
CA GLY A 260 13.82 12.00 -9.10
C GLY A 260 13.29 11.01 -10.12
N THR A 261 13.14 9.78 -9.69
CA THR A 261 12.52 8.72 -10.48
C THR A 261 11.77 7.76 -9.57
N ASP A 262 10.64 7.26 -10.04
CA ASP A 262 9.91 6.16 -9.41
C ASP A 262 10.41 4.78 -9.84
N ASN A 263 11.45 4.72 -10.69
CA ASN A 263 12.01 3.53 -11.31
C ASN A 263 11.02 2.78 -12.23
N VAL A 264 10.13 3.52 -12.88
CA VAL A 264 9.17 3.02 -13.87
C VAL A 264 9.31 3.87 -15.15
N ALA A 265 9.41 3.21 -16.30
CA ALA A 265 9.76 3.91 -17.54
C ALA A 265 8.57 4.59 -18.25
N ASP A 266 7.36 4.14 -18.00
CA ASP A 266 6.13 4.61 -18.65
C ASP A 266 5.33 5.61 -17.79
N THR A 267 5.90 6.07 -16.67
CA THR A 267 5.45 7.21 -15.90
C THR A 267 6.27 8.44 -16.28
N PRO A 268 5.65 9.56 -16.71
CA PRO A 268 6.39 10.76 -17.02
C PRO A 268 7.02 11.36 -15.76
N ASN A 269 8.23 11.90 -15.88
CA ASN A 269 8.84 12.63 -14.78
C ASN A 269 8.00 13.88 -14.46
N GLN A 270 7.60 14.05 -13.21
CA GLN A 270 6.87 15.23 -12.73
C GLN A 270 7.55 15.86 -11.52
N ALA A 271 7.33 17.15 -11.31
CA ALA A 271 8.09 17.92 -10.32
C ALA A 271 7.67 17.61 -8.88
N ASP A 272 6.38 17.46 -8.64
CA ASP A 272 5.84 17.37 -7.27
C ASP A 272 4.52 16.60 -7.25
N GLU A 273 4.00 16.31 -6.08
CA GLU A 273 2.69 15.71 -5.88
C GLU A 273 1.54 16.67 -6.24
N HIS A 274 0.43 16.11 -6.67
CA HIS A 274 -0.82 16.84 -6.91
C HIS A 274 -1.82 16.60 -5.78
N TYR A 275 -2.69 17.59 -5.56
CA TYR A 275 -3.78 17.55 -4.58
C TYR A 275 -5.11 17.92 -5.20
N GLY A 276 -6.21 17.53 -4.60
CA GLY A 276 -7.54 17.77 -5.13
C GLY A 276 -7.82 16.92 -6.37
N THR A 277 -8.56 17.48 -7.32
CA THR A 277 -8.87 16.89 -8.63
C THR A 277 -8.41 17.85 -9.73
N PRO A 278 -7.11 17.83 -10.11
CA PRO A 278 -6.57 18.77 -11.08
C PRO A 278 -7.25 18.62 -12.46
N ALA A 279 -7.36 19.71 -13.21
CA ALA A 279 -7.74 19.64 -14.62
C ALA A 279 -6.55 19.17 -15.46
N PHE A 280 -6.79 18.25 -16.40
CA PHE A 280 -5.78 17.78 -17.35
C PHE A 280 -5.67 18.75 -18.56
N PRO A 281 -4.45 19.00 -19.09
CA PRO A 281 -3.16 18.55 -18.61
C PRO A 281 -2.58 19.45 -17.50
N GLN A 282 -1.76 18.85 -16.63
CA GLN A 282 -0.78 19.55 -15.80
C GLN A 282 0.59 19.29 -16.40
N VAL A 283 1.48 20.28 -16.47
CA VAL A 283 2.78 20.14 -17.13
C VAL A 283 3.87 20.62 -16.20
N SER A 284 4.82 19.75 -15.93
CA SER A 284 6.04 20.06 -15.19
C SER A 284 7.23 19.33 -15.82
N CYS A 285 8.44 19.55 -15.35
CA CYS A 285 9.65 18.81 -15.77
C CYS A 285 9.83 18.67 -17.29
N SER A 286 9.30 19.59 -18.09
CA SER A 286 9.35 19.54 -19.58
C SER A 286 8.64 18.31 -20.18
N ASN A 287 7.65 17.72 -19.49
CA ASN A 287 6.92 16.53 -19.93
C ASN A 287 5.71 16.82 -20.84
N GLY A 288 5.58 18.06 -21.33
CA GLY A 288 4.53 18.40 -22.28
C GLY A 288 4.75 17.74 -23.65
N PRO A 289 3.68 17.53 -24.46
CA PRO A 289 2.30 17.99 -24.22
C PRO A 289 1.47 17.10 -23.29
N ASP A 290 1.92 15.86 -22.99
CA ASP A 290 1.13 14.88 -22.28
C ASP A 290 1.00 15.20 -20.78
N GLY A 291 2.05 15.80 -20.18
CA GLY A 291 2.01 16.36 -18.83
C GLY A 291 2.18 15.32 -17.72
N ASP A 292 1.84 15.74 -16.50
CA ASP A 292 1.94 14.97 -15.26
C ASP A 292 0.82 13.93 -15.19
N MET A 293 1.15 12.73 -14.72
CA MET A 293 0.20 11.62 -14.59
C MET A 293 -0.50 11.65 -13.22
N PHE A 294 -1.06 12.81 -12.84
CA PHE A 294 -1.66 13.03 -11.51
C PHE A 294 -2.83 12.08 -11.19
N MET A 295 -3.41 11.41 -12.20
CA MET A 295 -4.47 10.41 -12.00
C MET A 295 -3.94 9.01 -11.65
N ASN A 296 -2.63 8.84 -11.53
CA ASN A 296 -2.01 7.60 -11.08
C ASN A 296 -2.24 7.39 -9.58
N TYR A 297 -2.50 6.15 -9.16
CA TYR A 297 -2.70 5.82 -7.74
C TYR A 297 -1.49 6.15 -6.86
N MET A 298 -0.30 6.36 -7.44
CA MET A 298 0.92 6.73 -6.70
C MET A 298 1.16 8.25 -6.64
N ASP A 299 0.18 9.09 -7.01
CA ASP A 299 0.13 10.52 -6.71
C ASP A 299 -0.69 10.79 -5.42
N TYR A 300 -0.89 12.08 -5.07
CA TYR A 300 -1.64 12.53 -3.90
C TYR A 300 -2.93 13.28 -4.25
N THR A 301 -3.49 13.06 -5.42
CA THR A 301 -4.82 13.58 -5.77
C THR A 301 -5.89 12.98 -4.85
N ASP A 302 -7.04 13.63 -4.74
CA ASP A 302 -8.18 13.09 -4.01
C ASP A 302 -8.65 11.78 -4.66
N ASP A 303 -9.33 10.91 -3.91
CA ASP A 303 -9.75 9.60 -4.39
C ASP A 303 -10.46 9.66 -5.75
N ALA A 304 -11.28 10.68 -5.99
CA ALA A 304 -11.96 10.88 -7.28
C ALA A 304 -11.03 11.32 -8.43
N GLY A 305 -9.79 11.65 -8.14
CA GLY A 305 -8.79 12.11 -9.12
C GLY A 305 -7.77 11.05 -9.52
N MET A 306 -7.72 9.89 -8.87
CA MET A 306 -6.76 8.83 -9.16
C MET A 306 -7.49 7.54 -9.56
N PHE A 307 -7.14 6.95 -10.72
CA PHE A 307 -7.89 5.82 -11.27
C PHE A 307 -7.07 4.91 -12.19
N MET A 308 -5.73 4.92 -12.12
CA MET A 308 -4.90 4.03 -12.94
C MET A 308 -3.56 3.66 -12.32
N PHE A 309 -3.10 2.47 -12.66
CA PHE A 309 -1.69 2.07 -12.69
C PHE A 309 -1.22 1.96 -14.15
N THR A 310 0.11 2.00 -14.37
CA THR A 310 0.71 1.76 -15.68
C THR A 310 1.16 0.30 -15.86
N ALA A 311 1.50 -0.05 -17.10
CA ALA A 311 2.07 -1.37 -17.42
C ALA A 311 3.41 -1.58 -16.70
N GLY A 312 4.30 -0.59 -16.70
CA GLY A 312 5.58 -0.66 -15.98
C GLY A 312 5.41 -0.77 -14.46
N GLN A 313 4.41 -0.10 -13.88
CA GLN A 313 4.06 -0.30 -12.47
C GLN A 313 3.55 -1.74 -12.22
N SER A 314 2.74 -2.30 -13.12
CA SER A 314 2.29 -3.68 -13.04
C SER A 314 3.45 -4.67 -13.09
N GLU A 315 4.40 -4.48 -14.01
CA GLU A 315 5.61 -5.30 -14.11
C GLU A 315 6.46 -5.22 -12.85
N ARG A 316 6.61 -4.01 -12.27
CA ARG A 316 7.36 -3.81 -11.03
C ARG A 316 6.71 -4.51 -9.84
N MET A 317 5.38 -4.47 -9.73
CA MET A 317 4.63 -5.22 -8.70
C MET A 317 4.79 -6.72 -8.86
N ASP A 318 4.72 -7.21 -10.10
CA ASP A 318 4.90 -8.63 -10.43
C ASP A 318 6.32 -9.12 -10.09
N ALA A 319 7.34 -8.37 -10.51
CA ALA A 319 8.73 -8.62 -10.14
C ALA A 319 8.92 -8.67 -8.62
N THR A 320 8.28 -7.78 -7.89
CA THR A 320 8.33 -7.76 -6.42
C THR A 320 7.72 -9.01 -5.80
N LEU A 321 6.60 -9.50 -6.33
CA LEU A 321 5.97 -10.74 -5.88
C LEU A 321 6.86 -11.96 -6.16
N HIS A 322 7.61 -11.96 -7.25
CA HIS A 322 8.50 -13.06 -7.65
C HIS A 322 9.92 -12.97 -7.06
N THR A 323 10.27 -11.89 -6.40
CA THR A 323 11.60 -11.70 -5.78
C THR A 323 11.50 -11.49 -4.26
N ALA A 324 10.99 -10.37 -3.83
CA ALA A 324 11.01 -9.95 -2.42
C ALA A 324 9.79 -10.42 -1.61
N ARG A 325 8.67 -10.83 -2.25
CA ARG A 325 7.42 -11.26 -1.59
C ARG A 325 6.93 -12.63 -2.06
N THR A 326 7.84 -13.51 -2.39
CA THR A 326 7.56 -14.86 -2.93
C THR A 326 6.68 -15.71 -2.02
N GLY A 327 6.73 -15.50 -0.72
CA GLY A 327 5.91 -16.22 0.25
C GLY A 327 4.41 -15.97 0.10
N LEU A 328 4.00 -14.80 -0.45
CA LEU A 328 2.59 -14.53 -0.76
C LEU A 328 2.06 -15.45 -1.87
N LEU A 329 2.91 -15.77 -2.87
CA LEU A 329 2.55 -16.68 -3.96
C LEU A 329 2.38 -18.12 -3.47
N ALA A 330 3.08 -18.49 -2.42
CA ALA A 330 3.05 -19.82 -1.80
C ALA A 330 2.06 -19.91 -0.62
N SER A 331 1.26 -18.86 -0.39
CA SER A 331 0.34 -18.82 0.75
C SER A 331 -0.85 -19.75 0.56
N ASP A 332 -1.20 -20.48 1.62
CA ASP A 332 -2.43 -21.26 1.71
C ASP A 332 -3.56 -20.52 2.47
N GLY A 333 -3.39 -19.24 2.74
CA GLY A 333 -4.35 -18.42 3.45
C GLY A 333 -5.75 -18.36 2.82
N LEU A 334 -5.85 -18.66 1.52
CA LEU A 334 -7.11 -18.75 0.77
C LEU A 334 -7.61 -20.20 0.57
N VAL A 335 -6.92 -21.18 1.13
CA VAL A 335 -7.34 -22.58 1.07
C VAL A 335 -8.14 -22.91 2.34
N PRO A 336 -9.41 -23.29 2.26
CA PRO A 336 -10.19 -23.64 3.44
C PRO A 336 -9.51 -24.70 4.29
N SER A 337 -9.60 -24.58 5.61
CA SER A 337 -9.11 -25.62 6.54
C SER A 337 -9.97 -26.88 6.35
N SER A 338 -9.37 -28.06 6.36
CA SER A 338 -10.03 -29.34 6.08
C SER A 338 -11.22 -29.69 7.02
N GLY A 339 -11.38 -28.95 8.13
CA GLY A 339 -12.56 -29.08 9.00
C GLY A 339 -13.81 -28.34 8.50
N ALA A 340 -13.66 -27.35 7.59
CA ALA A 340 -14.78 -26.58 7.07
C ALA A 340 -15.47 -27.27 5.89
N VAL A 341 -14.84 -28.26 5.29
CA VAL A 341 -15.40 -28.98 4.10
C VAL A 341 -16.42 -30.03 4.53
N ASN A 342 -16.33 -30.53 5.76
CA ASN A 342 -17.25 -31.57 6.24
C ASN A 342 -18.65 -31.04 6.61
N ASP A 343 -18.78 -29.74 6.95
CA ASP A 343 -20.08 -29.19 7.34
C ASP A 343 -20.95 -28.73 6.15
N LEU A 344 -20.35 -28.48 4.97
CA LEU A 344 -21.10 -28.10 3.78
C LEU A 344 -21.67 -29.31 3.00
N TRP A 345 -21.10 -30.49 3.20
CA TRP A 345 -21.59 -31.74 2.58
C TRP A 345 -22.47 -32.56 3.53
N ALA A 346 -22.48 -32.26 4.84
CA ALA A 346 -23.30 -32.98 5.82
C ALA A 346 -24.77 -32.55 5.87
N LYS A 347 -25.19 -31.54 5.10
CA LYS A 347 -26.57 -31.04 5.07
C LYS A 347 -27.41 -31.52 3.90
N ASP A 348 -26.86 -32.33 3.00
CA ASP A 348 -27.60 -32.75 1.79
C ASP A 348 -27.80 -34.29 1.67
N THR A 349 -27.78 -35.00 2.79
CA THR A 349 -28.07 -36.45 2.74
C THR A 349 -29.19 -36.88 3.71
N SER A 350 -30.12 -35.97 4.07
CA SER A 350 -31.23 -36.33 4.94
C SER A 350 -32.60 -35.88 4.43
N ASP A 351 -32.85 -35.99 3.12
CA ASP A 351 -34.20 -35.95 2.58
C ASP A 351 -34.31 -36.88 1.36
N ASP A 352 -34.13 -38.16 1.58
CA ASP A 352 -34.67 -39.19 0.66
C ASP A 352 -34.98 -40.45 1.48
N ASP A 353 -36.09 -40.43 2.13
CA ASP A 353 -36.83 -41.67 2.48
C ASP A 353 -38.27 -41.53 2.07
N GLY A 354 -38.49 -42.22 1.01
CA GLY A 354 -39.59 -42.96 0.55
C GLY A 354 -40.85 -42.97 1.38
N ALA A 355 -41.93 -42.52 0.76
CA ALA A 355 -43.26 -43.03 1.05
C ALA A 355 -43.90 -43.44 -0.27
N GLU A 356 -44.36 -44.65 -0.27
CA GLU A 356 -45.14 -45.38 -1.26
C GLU A 356 -46.26 -44.56 -1.93
#